data_a2f73413acb49aa1dc1cd153e727f2c5
#
_entry.id   a2f73413acb49aa1dc1cd153e727f2c5
#
_cell.length_a   1.000
_cell.length_b   1.000
_cell.length_c   1.000
_cell.angle_alpha   90.00
_cell.angle_beta   90.00
_cell.angle_gamma   90.00
#
_symmetry.space_group_name_H-M   'P 1'
#
loop_
_entity.id
_entity.type
_entity.pdbx_description
1 polymer ?
#
loop_
_entity_poly.entity_id
_entity_poly.type
_entity_poly.pdbx_seq_one_letter_code
_entity_poly.pdbx_strand_id
1 'polypeptide(L)'
;MKKKIVTLASVVVGVLATCVHAQQVIDSTSSASRPATTVDDLASDPSAYLGQVAVVGVVAAVKAGQGFTIVDKREYGECGLSCVNEPETRKIPVRWDGTSPKLEQTVRIDGILEKSDRGLVFSAKNVTEAAKE
;
A
#
# COMPACT_ATOMS: atom_id res chain seq x y z
N MET A 1 18.40 -82.33 17.14
CA MET A 1 17.10 -82.30 17.83
C MET A 1 16.38 -81.01 17.38
N LYS A 2 15.19 -81.21 16.91
CA LYS A 2 14.36 -80.24 16.23
C LYS A 2 13.75 -79.23 17.20
N LYS A 3 13.88 -77.96 16.97
CA LYS A 3 13.01 -76.94 17.55
C LYS A 3 12.53 -75.98 16.45
N LYS A 4 11.24 -76.14 16.18
CA LYS A 4 10.46 -75.32 15.27
C LYS A 4 10.24 -73.94 15.93
N ILE A 5 10.65 -72.86 15.25
CA ILE A 5 10.32 -71.53 15.66
C ILE A 5 9.21 -71.07 14.74
N VAL A 6 8.05 -70.81 15.33
CA VAL A 6 6.86 -70.24 14.69
C VAL A 6 7.07 -68.72 14.58
N THR A 7 7.12 -68.22 13.35
CA THR A 7 7.22 -66.81 13.06
C THR A 7 5.82 -66.21 13.01
N LEU A 8 5.49 -65.37 13.99
CA LEU A 8 4.28 -64.54 13.95
C LEU A 8 4.56 -63.31 13.09
N ALA A 9 3.86 -63.23 11.96
CA ALA A 9 3.87 -62.03 11.13
C ALA A 9 2.92 -60.98 11.73
N SER A 10 3.51 -59.90 12.21
CA SER A 10 2.78 -58.71 12.68
C SER A 10 2.60 -57.77 11.53
N VAL A 11 1.38 -57.67 11.01
CA VAL A 11 1.00 -56.70 10.00
C VAL A 11 0.76 -55.37 10.70
N VAL A 12 1.68 -54.44 10.57
CA VAL A 12 1.48 -53.05 10.99
C VAL A 12 0.87 -52.28 9.82
N VAL A 13 -0.43 -52.05 9.93
CA VAL A 13 -1.13 -51.13 9.02
C VAL A 13 -0.74 -49.68 9.41
N GLY A 14 0.19 -49.09 8.66
CA GLY A 14 0.54 -47.72 8.77
C GLY A 14 -0.52 -46.82 8.11
N VAL A 15 -1.31 -46.15 8.92
CA VAL A 15 -2.20 -45.06 8.46
C VAL A 15 -1.32 -43.87 8.14
N LEU A 16 -1.06 -43.61 6.86
CA LEU A 16 -0.47 -42.39 6.35
C LEU A 16 -1.50 -41.30 6.45
N ALA A 17 -1.43 -40.49 7.52
CA ALA A 17 -2.10 -39.21 7.61
C ALA A 17 -1.38 -38.23 6.69
N THR A 18 -1.90 -38.06 5.49
CA THR A 18 -1.47 -36.94 4.59
C THR A 18 -1.98 -35.66 5.18
N CYS A 19 -1.10 -34.93 5.89
CA CYS A 19 -1.31 -33.53 6.21
C CYS A 19 -1.27 -32.74 4.90
N VAL A 20 -2.44 -32.45 4.35
CA VAL A 20 -2.60 -31.44 3.31
C VAL A 20 -2.30 -30.10 3.96
N HIS A 21 -1.06 -29.61 3.82
CA HIS A 21 -0.74 -28.23 4.09
C HIS A 21 -1.45 -27.40 3.01
N ALA A 22 -2.59 -26.85 3.37
CA ALA A 22 -3.16 -25.74 2.60
C ALA A 22 -2.18 -24.59 2.69
N GLN A 23 -1.34 -24.44 1.67
CA GLN A 23 -0.60 -23.20 1.43
C GLN A 23 -1.64 -22.14 1.15
N GLN A 24 -1.92 -21.33 2.17
CA GLN A 24 -2.59 -20.06 1.95
C GLN A 24 -1.68 -19.23 1.06
N VAL A 25 -1.98 -19.24 -0.22
CA VAL A 25 -1.50 -18.24 -1.15
C VAL A 25 -2.09 -16.93 -0.63
N ILE A 26 -1.26 -16.14 0.05
CA ILE A 26 -1.60 -14.77 0.41
C ILE A 26 -1.62 -14.02 -0.90
N ASP A 27 -2.81 -13.97 -1.51
CA ASP A 27 -3.08 -13.13 -2.66
C ASP A 27 -2.80 -11.68 -2.26
N SER A 28 -1.69 -11.16 -2.74
CA SER A 28 -1.27 -9.77 -2.56
C SER A 28 -2.14 -8.78 -3.35
N THR A 29 -3.36 -9.17 -3.72
CA THR A 29 -4.27 -8.39 -4.57
C THR A 29 -5.26 -7.54 -3.76
N SER A 30 -5.00 -7.27 -2.49
CA SER A 30 -5.92 -6.51 -1.64
C SER A 30 -5.61 -5.00 -1.54
N SER A 31 -4.99 -4.42 -2.57
CA SER A 31 -4.74 -2.97 -2.57
C SER A 31 -6.00 -2.12 -2.83
N ALA A 32 -7.05 -2.71 -3.42
CA ALA A 32 -8.26 -2.00 -3.84
C ALA A 32 -9.34 -1.84 -2.75
N SER A 33 -9.22 -2.48 -1.60
CA SER A 33 -10.29 -2.52 -0.58
C SER A 33 -10.05 -1.65 0.65
N ARG A 34 -8.87 -1.01 0.78
CA ARG A 34 -8.64 -0.11 1.91
C ARG A 34 -9.28 1.25 1.63
N PRO A 35 -10.08 1.80 2.55
CA PRO A 35 -10.58 3.16 2.40
C PRO A 35 -9.41 4.13 2.26
N ALA A 36 -9.51 5.06 1.30
CA ALA A 36 -8.51 6.08 1.12
C ALA A 36 -8.78 7.25 2.06
N THR A 37 -7.73 7.79 2.66
CA THR A 37 -7.78 9.04 3.43
C THR A 37 -7.55 10.24 2.51
N THR A 38 -7.85 11.43 2.98
CA THR A 38 -7.57 12.69 2.28
C THR A 38 -6.15 13.17 2.59
N VAL A 39 -5.63 14.08 1.77
CA VAL A 39 -4.35 14.74 2.06
C VAL A 39 -4.45 15.55 3.35
N ASP A 40 -5.59 16.20 3.56
CA ASP A 40 -5.84 17.05 4.74
C ASP A 40 -5.82 16.24 6.03
N ASP A 41 -6.53 15.13 6.10
CA ASP A 41 -6.54 14.24 7.26
C ASP A 41 -5.14 13.70 7.56
N LEU A 42 -4.44 13.22 6.53
CA LEU A 42 -3.11 12.66 6.66
C LEU A 42 -2.08 13.69 7.10
N ALA A 43 -2.16 14.92 6.60
CA ALA A 43 -1.27 16.01 6.99
C ALA A 43 -1.59 16.60 8.37
N SER A 44 -2.84 16.49 8.84
CA SER A 44 -3.27 16.97 10.15
C SER A 44 -2.75 16.10 11.29
N ASP A 45 -2.80 14.79 11.13
CA ASP A 45 -2.28 13.82 12.10
C ASP A 45 -1.51 12.68 11.42
N PRO A 46 -0.30 12.96 10.94
CA PRO A 46 0.51 11.96 10.25
C PRO A 46 0.80 10.72 11.09
N SER A 47 0.83 10.88 12.42
CA SER A 47 1.16 9.78 13.33
C SER A 47 0.10 8.68 13.33
N ALA A 48 -1.14 9.04 13.07
CA ALA A 48 -2.25 8.09 12.96
C ALA A 48 -2.18 7.23 11.68
N TYR A 49 -1.39 7.67 10.67
CA TYR A 49 -1.33 7.05 9.36
C TYR A 49 0.03 6.46 9.00
N LEU A 50 0.96 6.40 9.95
CA LEU A 50 2.28 5.79 9.69
C LEU A 50 2.14 4.33 9.26
N GLY A 51 2.95 3.92 8.30
CA GLY A 51 2.91 2.59 7.70
C GLY A 51 2.06 2.57 6.42
N GLN A 52 1.38 1.46 6.19
CA GLN A 52 0.59 1.28 4.96
C GLN A 52 -0.70 2.11 4.99
N VAL A 53 -0.83 3.00 4.02
CA VAL A 53 -1.98 3.89 3.87
C VAL A 53 -2.34 4.08 2.40
N ALA A 54 -3.62 4.33 2.14
CA ALA A 54 -4.12 4.78 0.85
C ALA A 54 -4.55 6.24 0.97
N VAL A 55 -4.16 7.09 0.03
CA VAL A 55 -4.50 8.50 0.01
C VAL A 55 -5.03 8.92 -1.36
N VAL A 56 -6.00 9.82 -1.37
CA VAL A 56 -6.49 10.46 -2.60
C VAL A 56 -6.12 11.95 -2.57
N GLY A 57 -5.59 12.44 -3.68
CA GLY A 57 -5.20 13.84 -3.81
C GLY A 57 -5.08 14.25 -5.28
N VAL A 58 -4.84 15.53 -5.50
CA VAL A 58 -4.61 16.11 -6.83
C VAL A 58 -3.12 16.35 -7.02
N VAL A 59 -2.60 15.99 -8.18
CA VAL A 59 -1.19 16.18 -8.53
C VAL A 59 -0.90 17.66 -8.77
N ALA A 60 -0.12 18.25 -7.89
CA ALA A 60 0.19 19.67 -7.90
C ALA A 60 1.57 19.99 -8.50
N ALA A 61 2.49 19.05 -8.46
CA ALA A 61 3.82 19.19 -9.06
C ALA A 61 4.37 17.80 -9.43
N VAL A 62 5.14 17.72 -10.50
CA VAL A 62 5.82 16.51 -10.94
C VAL A 62 7.32 16.77 -11.06
N LYS A 63 8.13 15.87 -10.48
CA LYS A 63 9.58 15.83 -10.64
C LYS A 63 9.96 14.55 -11.34
N ALA A 64 10.36 14.66 -12.59
CA ALA A 64 10.76 13.49 -13.38
C ALA A 64 11.83 12.66 -12.67
N GLY A 65 11.58 11.34 -12.55
CA GLY A 65 12.49 10.38 -11.92
C GLY A 65 12.61 10.47 -10.38
N GLN A 66 11.83 11.33 -9.72
CA GLN A 66 11.84 11.47 -8.26
C GLN A 66 10.47 11.28 -7.61
N GLY A 67 9.40 11.55 -8.35
CA GLY A 67 8.03 11.47 -7.88
C GLY A 67 7.22 12.72 -8.17
N PHE A 68 6.25 13.00 -7.32
CA PHE A 68 5.32 14.11 -7.49
C PHE A 68 4.81 14.61 -6.13
N THR A 69 4.10 15.72 -6.13
CA THR A 69 3.48 16.29 -4.93
C THR A 69 1.98 16.30 -5.11
N ILE A 70 1.25 15.92 -4.07
CA ILE A 70 -0.22 15.99 -4.03
C ILE A 70 -0.70 16.99 -3.01
N VAL A 71 -1.86 17.57 -3.31
CA VAL A 71 -2.64 18.46 -2.44
C VAL A 71 -4.04 17.90 -2.24
N ASP A 72 -4.75 18.42 -1.25
CA ASP A 72 -6.12 18.01 -1.01
C ASP A 72 -7.03 18.41 -2.17
N LYS A 73 -7.99 17.53 -2.50
CA LYS A 73 -8.97 17.76 -3.58
C LYS A 73 -9.82 19.01 -3.31
N ARG A 74 -10.21 19.24 -2.06
CA ARG A 74 -11.03 20.39 -1.66
C ARG A 74 -10.23 21.69 -1.84
N GLU A 75 -9.00 21.72 -1.35
CA GLU A 75 -8.12 22.87 -1.46
C GLU A 75 -7.81 23.22 -2.92
N TYR A 76 -7.52 22.21 -3.72
CA TYR A 76 -7.39 22.39 -5.17
C TYR A 76 -8.66 22.93 -5.83
N GLY A 77 -9.84 22.48 -5.40
CA GLY A 77 -11.12 22.97 -5.90
C GLY A 77 -11.41 24.44 -5.60
N GLU A 78 -10.87 24.97 -4.49
CA GLU A 78 -11.05 26.34 -4.07
C GLU A 78 -10.16 27.33 -4.85
N CYS A 79 -8.91 26.95 -5.12
CA CYS A 79 -7.94 27.90 -5.69
C CYS A 79 -7.00 27.32 -6.76
N GLY A 80 -7.20 26.06 -7.15
CA GLY A 80 -6.38 25.41 -8.18
C GLY A 80 -4.92 25.30 -7.79
N LEU A 81 -4.03 25.40 -8.77
CA LEU A 81 -2.58 25.35 -8.53
C LEU A 81 -2.02 26.63 -7.91
N SER A 82 -2.79 27.73 -7.84
CA SER A 82 -2.31 29.01 -7.29
C SER A 82 -1.91 28.89 -5.83
N CYS A 83 -2.64 28.09 -5.05
CA CYS A 83 -2.38 27.90 -3.63
C CYS A 83 -1.25 26.92 -3.31
N VAL A 84 -0.78 26.15 -4.28
CA VAL A 84 0.25 25.13 -4.04
C VAL A 84 1.54 25.72 -3.46
N ASN A 85 1.84 26.97 -3.78
CA ASN A 85 3.02 27.68 -3.28
C ASN A 85 2.79 28.38 -1.95
N GLU A 86 1.54 28.45 -1.48
CA GLU A 86 1.23 29.05 -0.18
C GLU A 86 1.83 28.17 0.94
N PRO A 87 2.42 28.80 1.98
CA PRO A 87 3.05 28.06 3.07
C PRO A 87 2.05 27.26 3.91
N GLU A 88 0.79 27.66 3.91
CA GLU A 88 -0.28 27.01 4.66
C GLU A 88 -0.91 25.82 3.93
N THR A 89 -0.68 25.72 2.62
CA THR A 89 -1.19 24.61 1.83
C THR A 89 -0.57 23.29 2.24
N ARG A 90 -1.41 22.38 2.67
CA ARG A 90 -1.00 21.03 3.04
C ARG A 90 -0.69 20.22 1.80
N LYS A 91 0.55 19.79 1.69
CA LYS A 91 1.06 19.04 0.55
C LYS A 91 1.92 17.88 1.01
N ILE A 92 1.82 16.77 0.29
CA ILE A 92 2.57 15.57 0.59
C ILE A 92 3.46 15.24 -0.60
N PRO A 93 4.78 15.20 -0.39
CA PRO A 93 5.71 14.70 -1.38
C PRO A 93 5.58 13.17 -1.50
N VAL A 94 5.42 12.67 -2.70
CA VAL A 94 5.28 11.25 -3.03
C VAL A 94 6.52 10.81 -3.79
N ARG A 95 7.21 9.82 -3.25
CA ARG A 95 8.28 9.11 -3.98
C ARG A 95 7.66 8.08 -4.89
N TRP A 96 7.98 8.17 -6.17
CA TRP A 96 7.45 7.29 -7.19
C TRP A 96 8.44 7.17 -8.35
N ASP A 97 8.80 5.95 -8.71
CA ASP A 97 9.74 5.61 -9.79
C ASP A 97 9.03 5.02 -11.02
N GLY A 98 7.71 4.87 -10.96
CA GLY A 98 6.90 4.46 -12.10
C GLY A 98 6.54 5.63 -13.03
N THR A 99 5.57 5.41 -13.90
CA THR A 99 5.06 6.43 -14.82
C THR A 99 4.46 7.59 -14.03
N SER A 100 4.99 8.79 -14.23
CA SER A 100 4.50 9.99 -13.55
C SER A 100 3.06 10.31 -13.94
N PRO A 101 2.18 10.58 -12.97
CA PRO A 101 0.84 11.09 -13.27
C PRO A 101 0.91 12.48 -13.88
N LYS A 102 -0.19 12.92 -14.49
CA LYS A 102 -0.29 14.26 -15.07
C LYS A 102 -0.58 15.29 -13.97
N LEU A 103 -0.14 16.54 -14.19
CA LEU A 103 -0.57 17.67 -13.38
C LEU A 103 -2.11 17.75 -13.36
N GLU A 104 -2.65 18.17 -12.22
CA GLU A 104 -4.10 18.33 -12.00
C GLU A 104 -4.92 17.03 -12.08
N GLN A 105 -4.25 15.90 -12.23
CA GLN A 105 -4.88 14.60 -12.19
C GLN A 105 -5.23 14.22 -10.74
N THR A 106 -6.46 13.78 -10.49
CA THR A 106 -6.81 13.16 -9.22
C THR A 106 -6.32 11.73 -9.20
N VAL A 107 -5.52 11.40 -8.21
CA VAL A 107 -4.90 10.08 -8.08
C VAL A 107 -5.22 9.45 -6.72
N ARG A 108 -5.36 8.14 -6.74
CA ARG A 108 -5.32 7.29 -5.55
C ARG A 108 -3.92 6.66 -5.47
N ILE A 109 -3.32 6.77 -4.32
CA ILE A 109 -1.98 6.26 -4.04
C ILE A 109 -2.06 5.29 -2.89
N ASP A 110 -1.63 4.07 -3.10
CA ASP A 110 -1.40 3.09 -2.04
C ASP A 110 0.10 3.00 -1.79
N GLY A 111 0.53 3.15 -0.54
CA GLY A 111 1.94 3.19 -0.22
C GLY A 111 2.24 3.13 1.26
N ILE A 112 3.43 3.57 1.61
CA ILE A 112 3.93 3.61 2.99
C ILE A 112 4.25 5.05 3.36
N LEU A 113 3.63 5.54 4.42
CA LEU A 113 3.95 6.82 5.02
C LEU A 113 5.02 6.64 6.09
N GLU A 114 6.09 7.39 5.98
CA GLU A 114 7.20 7.39 6.92
C GLU A 114 7.51 8.82 7.39
N LYS A 115 7.92 8.93 8.65
CA LYS A 115 8.45 10.17 9.18
C LYS A 115 9.97 10.15 9.06
N SER A 116 10.54 11.16 8.41
CA SER A 116 11.98 11.35 8.30
C SER A 116 12.39 12.65 9.00
N ASP A 117 13.69 12.86 9.15
CA ASP A 117 14.26 14.10 9.71
C ASP A 117 13.89 15.35 8.89
N ARG A 118 13.50 15.17 7.62
CA ARG A 118 13.09 16.22 6.69
C ARG A 118 11.58 16.38 6.56
N GLY A 119 10.80 15.68 7.39
CA GLY A 119 9.34 15.68 7.35
C GLY A 119 8.73 14.36 6.89
N LEU A 120 7.51 14.42 6.44
CA LEU A 120 6.79 13.24 5.95
C LEU A 120 7.26 12.84 4.56
N VAL A 121 7.41 11.56 4.35
CA VAL A 121 7.70 10.95 3.06
C VAL A 121 6.70 9.86 2.78
N PHE A 122 6.03 9.94 1.64
CA PHE A 122 5.12 8.93 1.18
C PHE A 122 5.74 8.15 0.02
N SER A 123 6.07 6.89 0.26
CA SER A 123 6.64 5.99 -0.74
C SER A 123 5.51 5.20 -1.40
N ALA A 124 5.15 5.59 -2.63
CA ALA A 124 4.08 4.94 -3.37
C ALA A 124 4.48 3.51 -3.81
N LYS A 125 3.53 2.59 -3.69
CA LYS A 125 3.60 1.23 -4.22
C LYS A 125 2.71 1.07 -5.44
N ASN A 126 1.60 1.79 -5.47
CA ASN A 126 0.68 1.82 -6.59
C ASN A 126 0.08 3.23 -6.72
N VAL A 127 -0.06 3.68 -7.96
CA VAL A 127 -0.68 4.97 -8.30
C VAL A 127 -1.70 4.71 -9.38
N THR A 128 -2.96 5.05 -9.12
CA THR A 128 -4.07 4.88 -10.06
C THR A 128 -4.84 6.19 -10.19
N GLU A 129 -5.45 6.42 -11.33
CA GLU A 129 -6.38 7.53 -11.49
C GLU A 129 -7.60 7.29 -10.61
N ALA A 130 -7.94 8.27 -9.77
CA ALA A 130 -9.16 8.23 -9.00
C ALA A 130 -10.34 8.70 -9.86
N ALA A 131 -11.49 8.02 -9.70
CA ALA A 131 -12.70 8.44 -10.38
C ALA A 131 -13.06 9.89 -10.02
N LYS A 132 -13.47 10.66 -11.02
CA LYS A 132 -14.09 11.96 -10.78
C LYS A 132 -15.48 11.71 -10.23
N GLU A 133 -15.66 11.92 -8.95
CA GLU A 133 -16.97 12.04 -8.32
C GLU A 133 -17.55 13.43 -8.59
#